data_76ae4e1117b631b9a7708e9481b25eb5
#
_entry.id   76ae4e1117b631b9a7708e9481b25eb5
#
_cell.length_a   1.000
_cell.length_b   1.000
_cell.length_c   1.000
_cell.angle_alpha   90.00
_cell.angle_beta   90.00
_cell.angle_gamma   90.00
#
_symmetry.space_group_name_H-M   'P 1'
#
loop_
_entity.id
_entity.type
_entity.pdbx_description
1 polymer ?
#
loop_
_entity_poly.entity_id
_entity_poly.type
_entity_poly.pdbx_seq_one_letter_code
_entity_poly.pdbx_strand_id
1 'polypeptide(L)'
;FGGIPLIYYGDEIGTLNNRDYLDDPAKSSDSRWMHRPRVDWERAELRLQHGTVEQKIFDGLKKMMAVRNITPAFADFNNRELLTVDNEHLFAFIRRHPEIYNESVVVVANFDDHPQYLNLTNLGHRGQFQYGQPQDLASGETPALFKDQLVVPPCRFYWLTDQRPSGLI
;
A
#
# COMPACT_ATOMS: atom_id res chain seq x y z
N PHE A 1 2.97 4.00 5.64
CA PHE A 1 2.84 5.27 6.35
C PHE A 1 4.20 5.88 6.59
N GLY A 2 4.87 5.68 7.66
CA GLY A 2 6.24 6.18 7.92
C GLY A 2 7.09 5.09 8.56
N GLY A 3 8.41 5.34 8.67
CA GLY A 3 9.37 4.42 9.24
C GLY A 3 9.95 3.43 8.22
N ILE A 4 10.65 2.45 8.74
CA ILE A 4 11.28 1.39 7.93
C ILE A 4 10.25 0.29 7.72
N PRO A 5 9.90 -0.07 6.47
CA PRO A 5 8.99 -1.18 6.21
C PRO A 5 9.62 -2.49 6.66
N LEU A 6 8.85 -3.25 7.42
CA LEU A 6 9.24 -4.59 7.88
C LEU A 6 8.19 -5.57 7.38
N ILE A 7 8.64 -6.60 6.66
CA ILE A 7 7.82 -7.73 6.24
C ILE A 7 8.15 -8.88 7.18
N TYR A 8 7.15 -9.38 7.90
CA TYR A 8 7.32 -10.55 8.75
C TYR A 8 7.29 -11.80 7.88
N TYR A 9 8.03 -12.84 8.27
CA TYR A 9 8.08 -14.07 7.49
C TYR A 9 6.70 -14.68 7.29
N GLY A 10 6.40 -15.07 6.05
CA GLY A 10 5.11 -15.58 5.63
C GLY A 10 4.13 -14.54 5.11
N ASP A 11 4.28 -13.25 5.45
CA ASP A 11 3.44 -12.17 4.90
C ASP A 11 3.61 -12.09 3.37
N GLU A 12 4.83 -12.36 2.87
CA GLU A 12 5.18 -12.32 1.45
C GLU A 12 4.45 -13.38 0.61
N ILE A 13 3.85 -14.38 1.26
CA ILE A 13 3.03 -15.42 0.61
C ILE A 13 1.62 -15.50 1.21
N GLY A 14 1.24 -14.54 2.06
CA GLY A 14 -0.07 -14.51 2.68
C GLY A 14 -0.34 -15.66 3.64
N THR A 15 0.65 -16.05 4.45
CA THR A 15 0.49 -17.08 5.48
C THR A 15 -0.57 -16.66 6.49
N LEU A 16 -1.54 -17.53 6.74
CA LEU A 16 -2.61 -17.29 7.70
C LEU A 16 -2.16 -17.60 9.13
N ASN A 17 -2.84 -16.98 10.08
CA ASN A 17 -2.71 -17.31 11.50
C ASN A 17 -3.04 -18.77 11.74
N ASN A 18 -2.27 -19.42 12.63
CA ASN A 18 -2.52 -20.80 13.05
C ASN A 18 -3.00 -20.84 14.49
N ARG A 19 -4.10 -21.55 14.76
CA ARG A 19 -4.67 -21.72 16.09
C ARG A 19 -4.30 -23.04 16.78
N ASP A 20 -3.57 -23.94 16.10
CA ASP A 20 -3.15 -25.23 16.63
C ASP A 20 -2.28 -25.11 17.90
N TYR A 21 -1.71 -23.92 18.14
CA TYR A 21 -0.97 -23.65 19.37
C TYR A 21 -1.84 -23.81 20.64
N LEU A 22 -3.16 -23.69 20.53
CA LEU A 22 -4.09 -23.85 21.66
C LEU A 22 -4.13 -25.31 22.16
N ASP A 23 -3.83 -26.27 21.29
CA ASP A 23 -3.80 -27.70 21.61
C ASP A 23 -2.44 -28.12 22.24
N ASP A 24 -1.45 -27.23 22.23
CA ASP A 24 -0.12 -27.46 22.83
C ASP A 24 -0.05 -26.80 24.21
N PRO A 25 -0.03 -27.57 25.31
CA PRO A 25 0.02 -27.01 26.68
C PRO A 25 1.21 -26.08 26.94
N ALA A 26 2.32 -26.28 26.21
CA ALA A 26 3.51 -25.42 26.31
C ALA A 26 3.36 -24.07 25.61
N LYS A 27 2.35 -23.91 24.75
CA LYS A 27 2.13 -22.71 23.92
C LYS A 27 0.79 -22.03 24.16
N SER A 28 -0.21 -22.78 24.62
CA SER A 28 -1.61 -22.32 24.75
C SER A 28 -1.79 -21.04 25.56
N SER A 29 -0.90 -20.76 26.49
CA SER A 29 -0.91 -19.54 27.31
C SER A 29 -0.32 -18.30 26.62
N ASP A 30 0.30 -18.45 25.44
CA ASP A 30 0.97 -17.37 24.71
C ASP A 30 0.39 -17.19 23.30
N SER A 31 -0.50 -16.21 23.15
CA SER A 31 -1.18 -15.91 21.88
C SER A 31 -0.24 -15.51 20.73
N ARG A 32 1.02 -15.18 21.01
CA ARG A 32 2.01 -14.87 19.96
C ARG A 32 2.27 -16.05 19.03
N TRP A 33 2.05 -17.28 19.49
CA TRP A 33 2.17 -18.47 18.65
C TRP A 33 1.17 -18.53 17.50
N MET A 34 0.03 -17.83 17.61
CA MET A 34 -0.93 -17.69 16.51
C MET A 34 -0.28 -17.12 15.25
N HIS A 35 0.64 -16.17 15.42
CA HIS A 35 1.31 -15.45 14.34
C HIS A 35 2.67 -16.06 13.96
N ARG A 36 3.00 -17.24 14.50
CA ARG A 36 4.29 -17.92 14.30
C ARG A 36 4.10 -19.36 13.84
N PRO A 37 3.31 -19.60 12.77
CA PRO A 37 3.19 -20.93 12.20
C PRO A 37 4.54 -21.38 11.65
N ARG A 38 4.75 -22.68 11.57
CA ARG A 38 5.89 -23.21 10.83
C ARG A 38 5.74 -22.85 9.36
N VAL A 39 6.88 -22.56 8.71
CA VAL A 39 6.87 -22.26 7.27
C VAL A 39 6.46 -23.53 6.51
N ASP A 40 5.42 -23.40 5.72
CA ASP A 40 5.00 -24.40 4.73
C ASP A 40 5.80 -24.13 3.45
N TRP A 41 6.84 -24.90 3.22
CA TRP A 41 7.73 -24.72 2.07
C TRP A 41 7.06 -25.12 0.75
N GLU A 42 6.13 -26.09 0.74
CA GLU A 42 5.39 -26.46 -0.46
C GLU A 42 4.47 -25.30 -0.89
N ARG A 43 3.77 -24.72 0.07
CA ARG A 43 2.97 -23.53 -0.16
C ARG A 43 3.84 -22.34 -0.59
N ALA A 44 5.00 -22.17 0.02
CA ALA A 44 5.91 -21.10 -0.35
C ALA A 44 6.39 -21.15 -1.79
N GLU A 45 6.53 -22.37 -2.37
CA GLU A 45 6.90 -22.55 -3.79
C GLU A 45 5.78 -22.11 -4.75
N LEU A 46 4.50 -22.04 -4.31
CA LEU A 46 3.40 -21.55 -5.13
C LEU A 46 3.58 -20.07 -5.54
N ARG A 47 4.45 -19.32 -4.87
CA ARG A 47 4.83 -17.95 -5.30
C ARG A 47 5.46 -17.89 -6.70
N LEU A 48 5.97 -19.02 -7.19
CA LEU A 48 6.55 -19.14 -8.54
C LEU A 48 5.53 -19.64 -9.57
N GLN A 49 4.35 -20.04 -9.14
CA GLN A 49 3.31 -20.58 -10.01
C GLN A 49 2.29 -19.49 -10.37
N HIS A 50 2.17 -19.21 -11.68
CA HIS A 50 1.28 -18.17 -12.18
C HIS A 50 -0.19 -18.41 -11.78
N GLY A 51 -0.85 -17.34 -11.29
CA GLY A 51 -2.27 -17.33 -10.96
C GLY A 51 -2.60 -17.71 -9.52
N THR A 52 -1.63 -18.19 -8.72
CA THR A 52 -1.83 -18.48 -7.29
C THR A 52 -1.94 -17.21 -6.46
N VAL A 53 -2.52 -17.32 -5.27
CA VAL A 53 -2.61 -16.20 -4.32
C VAL A 53 -1.22 -15.81 -3.84
N GLU A 54 -0.37 -16.79 -3.55
CA GLU A 54 1.00 -16.61 -3.10
C GLU A 54 1.82 -15.81 -4.13
N GLN A 55 1.70 -16.15 -5.42
CA GLN A 55 2.36 -15.44 -6.51
C GLN A 55 1.89 -13.98 -6.59
N LYS A 56 0.58 -13.75 -6.52
CA LYS A 56 0.02 -12.39 -6.60
C LYS A 56 0.50 -11.50 -5.46
N ILE A 57 0.54 -12.04 -4.23
CA ILE A 57 1.02 -11.32 -3.06
C ILE A 57 2.52 -11.03 -3.21
N PHE A 58 3.31 -12.04 -3.54
CA PHE A 58 4.76 -11.95 -3.65
C PHE A 58 5.19 -10.95 -4.73
N ASP A 59 4.62 -11.04 -5.92
CA ASP A 59 4.93 -10.12 -7.03
C ASP A 59 4.41 -8.71 -6.76
N GLY A 60 3.26 -8.58 -6.11
CA GLY A 60 2.72 -7.28 -5.68
C GLY A 60 3.66 -6.57 -4.70
N LEU A 61 4.16 -7.28 -3.68
CA LEU A 61 5.12 -6.74 -2.72
C LEU A 61 6.44 -6.36 -3.40
N LYS A 62 6.98 -7.21 -4.27
CA LYS A 62 8.20 -6.91 -5.05
C LYS A 62 8.03 -5.65 -5.90
N LYS A 63 6.90 -5.53 -6.59
CA LYS A 63 6.58 -4.34 -7.39
C LYS A 63 6.52 -3.08 -6.53
N MET A 64 5.82 -3.11 -5.40
CA MET A 64 5.75 -1.97 -4.48
C MET A 64 7.12 -1.59 -3.94
N MET A 65 7.96 -2.55 -3.57
CA MET A 65 9.32 -2.29 -3.11
C MET A 65 10.18 -1.65 -4.21
N ALA A 66 10.07 -2.12 -5.45
CA ALA A 66 10.80 -1.54 -6.58
C ALA A 66 10.37 -0.08 -6.83
N VAL A 67 9.06 0.19 -6.90
CA VAL A 67 8.53 1.56 -7.06
C VAL A 67 8.97 2.45 -5.90
N ARG A 68 8.88 1.96 -4.66
CA ARG A 68 9.32 2.70 -3.47
C ARG A 68 10.79 3.11 -3.57
N ASN A 69 11.66 2.22 -4.01
CA ASN A 69 13.11 2.47 -4.07
C ASN A 69 13.49 3.57 -5.07
N ILE A 70 12.73 3.73 -6.15
CA ILE A 70 13.01 4.73 -7.18
C ILE A 70 12.20 6.01 -7.00
N THR A 71 11.32 6.08 -6.00
CA THR A 71 10.48 7.26 -5.73
C THR A 71 11.11 8.12 -4.65
N PRO A 72 11.69 9.29 -4.98
CA PRO A 72 12.44 10.11 -4.02
C PRO A 72 11.59 10.57 -2.83
N ALA A 73 10.30 10.82 -3.02
CA ALA A 73 9.37 11.16 -1.94
C ALA A 73 9.28 10.09 -0.84
N PHE A 74 9.69 8.84 -1.11
CA PHE A 74 9.72 7.76 -0.13
C PHE A 74 11.09 7.57 0.55
N ALA A 75 12.12 8.29 0.15
CA ALA A 75 13.47 8.16 0.69
C ALA A 75 13.58 8.61 2.16
N ASP A 76 12.90 9.69 2.53
CA ASP A 76 12.82 10.17 3.91
C ASP A 76 11.59 9.59 4.63
N PHE A 77 11.78 8.96 5.78
CA PHE A 77 10.68 8.37 6.56
C PHE A 77 9.98 9.37 7.49
N ASN A 78 10.45 10.61 7.61
CA ASN A 78 9.85 11.66 8.44
C ASN A 78 9.01 12.69 7.67
N ASN A 79 9.03 12.67 6.35
CA ASN A 79 8.41 13.68 5.48
C ASN A 79 6.91 13.43 5.18
N ARG A 80 6.18 12.85 6.11
CA ARG A 80 4.76 12.58 5.96
C ARG A 80 3.89 13.64 6.63
N GLU A 81 2.76 13.93 6.02
CA GLU A 81 1.72 14.76 6.57
C GLU A 81 0.36 14.11 6.33
N LEU A 82 -0.46 14.01 7.39
CA LEU A 82 -1.82 13.49 7.26
C LEU A 82 -2.67 14.49 6.49
N LEU A 83 -3.51 13.98 5.59
CA LEU A 83 -4.50 14.75 4.88
C LEU A 83 -5.88 14.49 5.50
N THR A 84 -6.63 15.57 5.71
CA THR A 84 -8.03 15.44 6.11
C THR A 84 -8.86 15.08 4.88
N VAL A 85 -9.63 14.02 4.99
CA VAL A 85 -10.57 13.56 3.96
C VAL A 85 -11.97 13.49 4.59
N ASP A 86 -13.00 13.94 3.85
CA ASP A 86 -14.40 13.93 4.32
C ASP A 86 -15.02 12.55 4.06
N ASN A 87 -14.30 11.48 4.42
CA ASN A 87 -14.73 10.10 4.26
C ASN A 87 -14.00 9.22 5.27
N GLU A 88 -14.71 8.65 6.22
CA GLU A 88 -14.15 7.86 7.32
C GLU A 88 -13.60 6.49 6.89
N HIS A 89 -13.94 6.01 5.68
CA HIS A 89 -13.42 4.77 5.11
C HIS A 89 -12.08 4.96 4.38
N LEU A 90 -11.69 6.22 4.15
CA LEU A 90 -10.45 6.56 3.47
C LEU A 90 -9.38 7.06 4.46
N PHE A 91 -8.18 6.59 4.25
CA PHE A 91 -7.00 7.12 4.92
C PHE A 91 -6.08 7.76 3.89
N ALA A 92 -5.70 9.02 4.11
CA ALA A 92 -4.84 9.73 3.18
C ALA A 92 -3.69 10.46 3.88
N PHE A 93 -2.53 10.47 3.24
CA PHE A 93 -1.37 11.27 3.65
C PHE A 93 -0.52 11.63 2.44
N ILE A 94 0.31 12.64 2.59
CA ILE A 94 1.26 13.05 1.56
C ILE A 94 2.69 12.81 2.03
N ARG A 95 3.54 12.39 1.10
CA ARG A 95 5.00 12.32 1.21
C ARG A 95 5.61 13.32 0.25
N ARG A 96 6.60 14.08 0.71
CA ARG A 96 7.29 15.10 -0.11
C ARG A 96 8.78 14.86 -0.10
N HIS A 97 9.42 15.09 -1.24
CA HIS A 97 10.88 15.15 -1.23
C HIS A 97 11.32 16.41 -0.45
N PRO A 98 12.31 16.31 0.45
CA PRO A 98 12.70 17.45 1.29
C PRO A 98 13.31 18.61 0.49
N GLU A 99 13.95 18.32 -0.65
CA GLU A 99 14.70 19.29 -1.44
C GLU A 99 14.05 19.59 -2.80
N ILE A 100 13.20 18.71 -3.31
CA ILE A 100 12.58 18.84 -4.63
C ILE A 100 11.09 19.16 -4.46
N TYR A 101 10.74 20.41 -4.63
CA TYR A 101 9.43 20.97 -4.28
C TYR A 101 8.24 20.28 -4.96
N ASN A 102 8.42 19.77 -6.19
CA ASN A 102 7.34 19.15 -6.96
C ASN A 102 7.30 17.62 -6.88
N GLU A 103 8.21 17.00 -6.14
CA GLU A 103 8.19 15.55 -5.95
C GLU A 103 7.41 15.18 -4.70
N SER A 104 6.13 14.95 -4.90
CA SER A 104 5.24 14.49 -3.85
C SER A 104 4.41 13.30 -4.29
N VAL A 105 4.06 12.46 -3.34
CA VAL A 105 3.15 11.33 -3.52
C VAL A 105 2.03 11.43 -2.50
N VAL A 106 0.80 11.49 -2.98
CA VAL A 106 -0.39 11.37 -2.12
C VAL A 106 -0.76 9.89 -2.05
N VAL A 107 -0.73 9.35 -0.85
CA VAL A 107 -1.18 7.99 -0.58
C VAL A 107 -2.62 8.03 -0.11
N VAL A 108 -3.48 7.25 -0.77
CA VAL A 108 -4.88 7.10 -0.39
C VAL A 108 -5.17 5.60 -0.26
N ALA A 109 -5.78 5.18 0.83
CA ALA A 109 -6.18 3.79 1.05
C ALA A 109 -7.66 3.71 1.44
N ASN A 110 -8.37 2.79 0.80
CA ASN A 110 -9.74 2.43 1.11
C ASN A 110 -9.76 1.16 1.97
N PHE A 111 -10.30 1.26 3.19
CA PHE A 111 -10.44 0.15 4.12
C PHE A 111 -11.84 -0.47 4.14
N ASP A 112 -12.71 -0.06 3.20
CA ASP A 112 -14.06 -0.58 3.03
C ASP A 112 -14.10 -1.66 1.95
N ASP A 113 -15.09 -2.52 1.98
CA ASP A 113 -15.39 -3.54 0.96
C ASP A 113 -16.24 -2.98 -0.20
N HIS A 114 -16.57 -1.67 -0.18
CA HIS A 114 -17.25 -0.94 -1.24
C HIS A 114 -16.35 0.14 -1.85
N PRO A 115 -16.59 0.56 -3.12
CA PRO A 115 -15.88 1.70 -3.71
C PRO A 115 -16.15 2.97 -2.90
N GLN A 116 -15.08 3.72 -2.63
CA GLN A 116 -15.15 5.01 -1.96
C GLN A 116 -14.77 6.13 -2.91
N TYR A 117 -15.25 7.33 -2.62
CA TYR A 117 -15.08 8.51 -3.47
C TYR A 117 -14.31 9.59 -2.73
N LEU A 118 -13.24 10.08 -3.35
CA LEU A 118 -12.39 11.12 -2.80
C LEU A 118 -12.49 12.37 -3.64
N ASN A 119 -12.91 13.46 -3.04
CA ASN A 119 -12.84 14.77 -3.67
C ASN A 119 -11.40 15.31 -3.58
N LEU A 120 -10.71 15.37 -4.71
CA LEU A 120 -9.32 15.83 -4.77
C LEU A 120 -9.16 17.30 -4.37
N THR A 121 -10.20 18.13 -4.53
CA THR A 121 -10.15 19.55 -4.13
C THR A 121 -10.16 19.71 -2.61
N ASN A 122 -10.69 18.76 -1.87
CA ASN A 122 -10.76 18.78 -0.41
C ASN A 122 -9.45 18.34 0.27
N LEU A 123 -8.47 17.86 -0.50
CA LEU A 123 -7.14 17.50 0.05
C LEU A 123 -6.31 18.72 0.47
N GLY A 124 -6.88 19.94 0.33
CA GLY A 124 -6.23 21.20 0.65
C GLY A 124 -5.09 21.55 -0.32
N HIS A 125 -4.47 22.70 -0.13
CA HIS A 125 -3.38 23.18 -0.99
C HIS A 125 -2.18 22.22 -1.07
N ARG A 126 -2.03 21.33 -0.11
CA ARG A 126 -0.90 20.42 0.01
C ARG A 126 -1.10 19.08 -0.69
N GLY A 127 -2.33 18.72 -1.03
CA GLY A 127 -2.67 17.52 -1.79
C GLY A 127 -3.07 17.78 -3.23
N GLN A 128 -2.98 19.04 -3.70
CA GLN A 128 -3.41 19.41 -5.05
C GLN A 128 -2.43 18.91 -6.11
N PHE A 129 -3.02 18.38 -7.18
CA PHE A 129 -2.31 18.02 -8.40
C PHE A 129 -2.34 19.23 -9.36
N GLN A 130 -1.15 19.64 -9.82
CA GLN A 130 -1.01 20.87 -10.62
C GLN A 130 -1.37 20.66 -12.11
N TYR A 131 -1.26 19.44 -12.59
CA TYR A 131 -1.25 19.16 -14.04
C TYR A 131 -2.35 18.22 -14.52
N GLY A 132 -3.44 18.10 -13.80
CA GLY A 132 -4.61 17.32 -14.26
C GLY A 132 -4.87 16.04 -13.47
N GLN A 133 -5.14 14.94 -14.17
CA GLN A 133 -5.46 13.68 -13.50
C GLN A 133 -4.21 13.02 -12.92
N PRO A 134 -4.23 12.66 -11.63
CA PRO A 134 -3.11 11.99 -11.02
C PRO A 134 -2.91 10.58 -11.62
N GLN A 135 -1.66 10.14 -11.61
CA GLN A 135 -1.29 8.78 -11.96
C GLN A 135 -0.96 7.98 -10.70
N ASP A 136 -1.33 6.71 -10.70
CA ASP A 136 -0.92 5.80 -9.64
C ASP A 136 0.44 5.18 -9.93
N LEU A 137 1.42 5.46 -9.09
CA LEU A 137 2.78 4.90 -9.23
C LEU A 137 2.81 3.38 -9.11
N ALA A 138 1.92 2.80 -8.31
CA ALA A 138 1.91 1.36 -8.06
C ALA A 138 1.44 0.57 -9.29
N SER A 139 0.43 1.04 -10.01
CA SER A 139 -0.08 0.41 -11.24
C SER A 139 0.50 1.01 -12.52
N GLY A 140 0.80 2.32 -12.51
CA GLY A 140 1.13 3.12 -13.68
C GLY A 140 -0.12 3.63 -14.42
N GLU A 141 -1.31 3.41 -13.88
CA GLU A 141 -2.58 3.78 -14.48
C GLU A 141 -3.10 5.12 -13.95
N THR A 142 -3.99 5.73 -14.71
CA THR A 142 -4.77 6.87 -14.25
C THR A 142 -6.04 6.35 -13.56
N PRO A 143 -6.24 6.63 -12.27
CA PRO A 143 -7.44 6.20 -11.59
C PRO A 143 -8.72 6.76 -12.18
N ALA A 144 -9.82 6.01 -12.08
CA ALA A 144 -11.12 6.42 -12.58
C ALA A 144 -11.68 7.61 -11.78
N LEU A 145 -12.40 8.49 -12.48
CA LEU A 145 -13.19 9.57 -11.87
C LEU A 145 -14.69 9.28 -12.04
N PHE A 146 -15.44 9.64 -11.02
CA PHE A 146 -16.92 9.68 -11.07
C PHE A 146 -17.39 11.01 -10.49
N LYS A 147 -18.07 11.84 -11.28
CA LYS A 147 -18.51 13.19 -10.90
C LYS A 147 -17.38 14.01 -10.27
N ASP A 148 -16.24 14.05 -10.94
CA ASP A 148 -15.02 14.76 -10.50
C ASP A 148 -14.41 14.26 -9.19
N GLN A 149 -14.85 13.13 -8.67
CA GLN A 149 -14.26 12.46 -7.52
C GLN A 149 -13.44 11.25 -7.96
N LEU A 150 -12.28 11.06 -7.32
CA LEU A 150 -11.46 9.88 -7.52
C LEU A 150 -12.18 8.66 -6.95
N VAL A 151 -12.31 7.61 -7.76
CA VAL A 151 -12.86 6.33 -7.31
C VAL A 151 -11.72 5.49 -6.72
N VAL A 152 -11.85 5.14 -5.44
CA VAL A 152 -10.93 4.22 -4.77
C VAL A 152 -11.63 2.88 -4.59
N PRO A 153 -11.27 1.84 -5.35
CA PRO A 153 -11.93 0.54 -5.28
C PRO A 153 -11.85 -0.12 -3.90
N PRO A 154 -12.68 -1.13 -3.62
CA PRO A 154 -12.67 -1.84 -2.34
C PRO A 154 -11.31 -2.38 -1.96
N CYS A 155 -10.89 -2.18 -0.71
CA CYS A 155 -9.62 -2.70 -0.16
C CYS A 155 -8.39 -2.36 -1.04
N ARG A 156 -8.43 -1.21 -1.72
CA ARG A 156 -7.36 -0.73 -2.61
C ARG A 156 -6.70 0.52 -2.06
N PHE A 157 -5.49 0.77 -2.54
CA PHE A 157 -4.78 2.01 -2.30
C PHE A 157 -4.22 2.55 -3.62
N TYR A 158 -3.89 3.85 -3.60
CA TYR A 158 -3.18 4.54 -4.67
C TYR A 158 -1.97 5.30 -4.12
N TRP A 159 -0.91 5.35 -4.90
CA TRP A 159 0.23 6.25 -4.75
C TRP A 159 0.18 7.29 -5.86
N LEU A 160 -0.55 8.36 -5.61
CA LEU A 160 -0.87 9.37 -6.61
C LEU A 160 0.23 10.40 -6.78
N THR A 161 0.60 10.68 -8.02
CA THR A 161 1.54 11.73 -8.39
C THR A 161 1.11 12.43 -9.67
N ASP A 162 1.55 13.69 -9.84
CA ASP A 162 1.38 14.44 -11.09
C ASP A 162 2.37 14.02 -12.19
N GLN A 163 3.46 13.41 -11.80
CA GLN A 163 4.55 13.08 -12.70
C GLN A 163 4.92 11.60 -12.60
N ARG A 164 5.16 10.99 -13.76
CA ARG A 164 5.82 9.68 -13.80
C ARG A 164 7.27 9.86 -13.32
N PRO A 165 7.78 9.03 -12.40
CA PRO A 165 9.20 9.01 -12.12
C PRO A 165 9.96 8.76 -13.41
N SER A 166 10.93 9.62 -13.70
CA SER A 166 11.86 9.41 -14.82
C SER A 166 12.63 8.11 -14.54
N GLY A 167 12.27 7.03 -15.22
CA GLY A 167 12.95 5.73 -15.06
C GLY A 167 12.06 4.50 -15.01
N LEU A 168 10.73 4.62 -15.02
CA LEU A 168 9.84 3.49 -15.26
C LEU A 168 9.72 3.27 -16.80
N ILE A 169 10.52 2.32 -17.31
CA ILE A 169 10.34 1.71 -18.63
C ILE A 169 9.58 0.40 -18.45
#